data_fa5dd44b1bc0ad0ca1ad580f96de36ce
#
_entry.id   fa5dd44b1bc0ad0ca1ad580f96de36ce
#
_cell.length_a   1.000
_cell.length_b   1.000
_cell.length_c   1.000
_cell.angle_alpha   90.00
_cell.angle_beta   90.00
_cell.angle_gamma   90.00
#
_symmetry.space_group_name_H-M   'P 1'
#
loop_
_entity.id
_entity.type
_entity.pdbx_description
1 polymer ?
#
loop_
_entity_poly.entity_id
_entity_poly.type
_entity_poly.pdbx_seq_one_letter_code
_entity_poly.pdbx_strand_id
1 'polypeptide(L)'
;MATLVEAPPRPAPPPEVRPAAPPPQPWLSEDWLAVILGLGVFVLSLGLLFGADILGWVVTTAVWTAPTKALNPVSKAYKSLPGLVSLLGTYIFLLAILLAGAKALRANLKSFAKGFTGVFFISYLCWFLGSWAYIAATPDKRAALKIPWSLNLTNESGFILALLAGLIVGNFLPGVAKSMKEAIRPELYIKTAIVILGGFLGIAALEQRALATSVIFRGACAIVEAYLIYWPIVYFVSRRYFGFSREWAAPLASGISICGVSAAIHF
;
A
#
# COMPACT_ATOMS: atom_id res chain seq x y z
N MET A 1 36.60 -20.52 -64.94
CA MET A 1 37.06 -20.85 -63.58
C MET A 1 36.70 -19.70 -62.70
N ALA A 2 35.61 -19.80 -61.93
CA ALA A 2 35.21 -18.79 -60.96
C ALA A 2 35.81 -19.19 -59.62
N THR A 3 36.72 -18.37 -59.08
CA THR A 3 37.28 -18.52 -57.74
C THR A 3 36.21 -18.22 -56.70
N LEU A 4 35.79 -19.27 -55.96
CA LEU A 4 34.97 -19.15 -54.78
C LEU A 4 35.75 -18.35 -53.72
N VAL A 5 35.33 -17.10 -53.47
CA VAL A 5 35.82 -16.31 -52.34
C VAL A 5 35.17 -16.87 -51.08
N GLU A 6 35.96 -17.54 -50.28
CA GLU A 6 35.57 -18.10 -49.00
C GLU A 6 35.21 -16.96 -48.02
N ALA A 7 33.98 -16.95 -47.49
CA ALA A 7 33.53 -15.94 -46.56
C ALA A 7 34.34 -15.98 -45.28
N PRO A 8 34.71 -14.84 -44.66
CA PRO A 8 35.49 -14.85 -43.42
C PRO A 8 34.76 -15.57 -42.29
N PRO A 9 35.48 -16.27 -41.40
CA PRO A 9 34.90 -17.02 -40.31
C PRO A 9 34.10 -16.04 -39.37
N ARG A 10 32.90 -16.46 -38.99
CA ARG A 10 32.08 -15.69 -38.03
C ARG A 10 32.88 -15.48 -36.74
N PRO A 11 32.88 -14.26 -36.18
CA PRO A 11 33.48 -14.01 -34.88
C PRO A 11 32.84 -14.93 -33.83
N ALA A 12 33.67 -15.50 -32.94
CA ALA A 12 33.21 -16.31 -31.84
C ALA A 12 32.17 -15.56 -30.99
N PRO A 13 31.08 -16.20 -30.54
CA PRO A 13 30.12 -15.56 -29.68
C PRO A 13 30.82 -15.05 -28.40
N PRO A 14 30.47 -13.87 -27.90
CA PRO A 14 31.05 -13.38 -26.65
C PRO A 14 30.81 -14.37 -25.54
N PRO A 15 31.76 -14.50 -24.57
CA PRO A 15 31.66 -15.47 -23.49
C PRO A 15 30.33 -15.22 -22.74
N GLU A 16 29.53 -16.28 -22.60
CA GLU A 16 28.30 -16.22 -21.78
C GLU A 16 28.71 -15.81 -20.35
N VAL A 17 28.41 -14.57 -20.00
CA VAL A 17 28.50 -14.11 -18.62
C VAL A 17 27.39 -14.83 -17.86
N ARG A 18 27.73 -15.96 -17.21
CA ARG A 18 26.79 -16.60 -16.31
C ARG A 18 26.34 -15.57 -15.29
N PRO A 19 25.02 -15.34 -15.16
CA PRO A 19 24.51 -14.45 -14.11
C PRO A 19 25.08 -14.93 -12.77
N ALA A 20 25.67 -14.02 -12.01
CA ALA A 20 26.12 -14.32 -10.66
C ALA A 20 24.97 -14.99 -9.90
N ALA A 21 25.25 -16.09 -9.17
CA ALA A 21 24.24 -16.75 -8.36
C ALA A 21 23.54 -15.70 -7.47
N PRO A 22 22.19 -15.67 -7.44
CA PRO A 22 21.49 -14.73 -6.60
C PRO A 22 21.98 -14.86 -5.16
N PRO A 23 22.19 -13.75 -4.44
CA PRO A 23 22.62 -13.81 -3.05
C PRO A 23 21.64 -14.67 -2.25
N PRO A 24 22.13 -15.42 -1.22
CA PRO A 24 21.28 -16.28 -0.41
C PRO A 24 20.11 -15.45 0.13
N GLN A 25 18.90 -15.82 -0.27
CA GLN A 25 17.70 -15.12 0.16
C GLN A 25 17.57 -15.24 1.68
N PRO A 26 17.27 -14.17 2.39
CA PRO A 26 16.99 -14.26 3.81
C PRO A 26 15.85 -15.27 4.02
N TRP A 27 15.94 -16.10 5.06
CA TRP A 27 14.92 -17.09 5.41
C TRP A 27 13.53 -16.49 5.60
N LEU A 28 13.45 -15.17 5.82
CA LEU A 28 12.22 -14.38 5.94
C LEU A 28 12.18 -13.39 4.77
N SER A 29 11.21 -13.59 3.86
CA SER A 29 10.92 -12.62 2.79
C SER A 29 10.07 -11.45 3.33
N GLU A 30 10.03 -10.34 2.59
CA GLU A 30 9.12 -9.22 2.91
C GLU A 30 7.65 -9.65 2.95
N ASP A 31 7.27 -10.63 2.12
CA ASP A 31 5.91 -11.17 2.07
C ASP A 31 5.53 -11.89 3.37
N TRP A 32 6.39 -12.79 3.83
CA TRP A 32 6.18 -13.47 5.10
C TRP A 32 6.18 -12.50 6.28
N LEU A 33 7.05 -11.50 6.24
CA LEU A 33 7.07 -10.45 7.24
C LEU A 33 5.75 -9.66 7.26
N ALA A 34 5.21 -9.30 6.09
CA ALA A 34 3.93 -8.60 5.98
C ALA A 34 2.78 -9.43 6.59
N VAL A 35 2.77 -10.75 6.34
CA VAL A 35 1.78 -11.66 6.93
C VAL A 35 1.93 -11.71 8.45
N ILE A 36 3.16 -11.88 8.97
CA ILE A 36 3.41 -11.94 10.42
C ILE A 36 3.00 -10.64 11.11
N LEU A 37 3.38 -9.49 10.55
CA LEU A 37 3.02 -8.19 11.11
C LEU A 37 1.50 -7.96 11.06
N GLY A 38 0.89 -8.25 9.92
CA GLY A 38 -0.56 -8.08 9.75
C GLY A 38 -1.37 -8.97 10.69
N LEU A 39 -1.02 -10.26 10.77
CA LEU A 39 -1.66 -11.19 11.71
C LEU A 39 -1.38 -10.82 13.17
N GLY A 40 -0.18 -10.35 13.48
CA GLY A 40 0.15 -9.88 14.83
C GLY A 40 -0.76 -8.72 15.27
N VAL A 41 -0.93 -7.71 14.43
CA VAL A 41 -1.85 -6.59 14.71
C VAL A 41 -3.30 -7.08 14.78
N PHE A 42 -3.70 -7.98 13.89
CA PHE A 42 -5.03 -8.57 13.91
C PHE A 42 -5.30 -9.33 15.21
N VAL A 43 -4.38 -10.19 15.66
CA VAL A 43 -4.51 -10.92 16.91
C VAL A 43 -4.61 -9.97 18.11
N LEU A 44 -3.82 -8.88 18.13
CA LEU A 44 -3.94 -7.84 19.17
C LEU A 44 -5.34 -7.19 19.16
N SER A 45 -5.93 -7.00 17.98
CA SER A 45 -7.28 -6.43 17.86
C SER A 45 -8.36 -7.38 18.40
N LEU A 46 -8.14 -8.70 18.36
CA LEU A 46 -9.06 -9.69 18.92
C LEU A 46 -9.17 -9.61 20.47
N GLY A 47 -8.24 -8.92 21.12
CA GLY A 47 -8.34 -8.61 22.55
C GLY A 47 -9.68 -7.96 22.93
N LEU A 48 -10.27 -7.20 22.00
CA LEU A 48 -11.59 -6.58 22.20
C LEU A 48 -12.69 -7.62 22.48
N LEU A 49 -12.62 -8.81 21.89
CA LEU A 49 -13.58 -9.91 22.12
C LEU A 49 -13.54 -10.41 23.57
N PHE A 50 -12.41 -10.23 24.24
CA PHE A 50 -12.19 -10.60 25.65
C PHE A 50 -12.35 -9.39 26.60
N GLY A 51 -12.89 -8.27 26.10
CA GLY A 51 -13.06 -7.04 26.87
C GLY A 51 -11.79 -6.18 27.04
N ALA A 52 -10.67 -6.56 26.41
CA ALA A 52 -9.41 -5.83 26.44
C ALA A 52 -9.23 -5.01 25.17
N ASP A 53 -9.55 -3.73 25.22
CA ASP A 53 -9.38 -2.81 24.07
C ASP A 53 -7.91 -2.36 23.96
N ILE A 54 -7.05 -3.25 23.43
CA ILE A 54 -5.60 -3.05 23.38
C ILE A 54 -5.20 -1.97 22.37
N LEU A 55 -5.93 -1.82 21.28
CA LEU A 55 -5.59 -0.91 20.17
C LEU A 55 -6.52 0.31 20.06
N GLY A 56 -7.47 0.48 20.97
CA GLY A 56 -8.44 1.55 20.91
C GLY A 56 -7.87 2.97 21.04
N TRP A 57 -6.64 3.10 21.53
CA TRP A 57 -5.90 4.37 21.62
C TRP A 57 -5.28 4.81 20.28
N VAL A 58 -5.24 3.96 19.25
CA VAL A 58 -4.71 4.28 17.93
C VAL A 58 -5.46 5.46 17.34
N VAL A 59 -4.72 6.35 16.66
CA VAL A 59 -5.31 7.56 16.08
C VAL A 59 -6.20 7.26 14.88
N THR A 60 -7.33 7.92 14.81
CA THR A 60 -8.15 8.06 13.61
C THR A 60 -8.32 9.53 13.24
N THR A 61 -8.47 9.82 11.95
CA THR A 61 -8.67 11.19 11.46
C THR A 61 -10.11 11.33 10.96
N ALA A 62 -10.89 12.14 11.66
CA ALA A 62 -12.23 12.48 11.22
C ALA A 62 -12.19 13.54 10.09
N VAL A 63 -13.26 13.65 9.32
CA VAL A 63 -13.47 14.82 8.44
C VAL A 63 -13.67 16.04 9.32
N TRP A 64 -12.89 17.08 9.14
CA TRP A 64 -12.78 18.20 10.07
C TRP A 64 -12.93 19.57 9.41
N THR A 65 -13.53 20.50 10.16
CA THR A 65 -13.55 21.92 9.86
C THR A 65 -12.57 22.70 10.72
N ALA A 66 -12.30 22.20 11.94
CA ALA A 66 -11.30 22.74 12.86
C ALA A 66 -10.23 21.69 13.15
N PRO A 67 -8.93 22.00 12.97
CA PRO A 67 -7.81 21.05 13.15
C PRO A 67 -7.81 20.33 14.50
N THR A 68 -8.25 21.00 15.55
CA THR A 68 -8.31 20.44 16.91
C THR A 68 -9.28 19.27 17.08
N LYS A 69 -10.26 19.15 16.17
CA LYS A 69 -11.27 18.07 16.18
C LYS A 69 -10.95 16.92 15.22
N ALA A 70 -9.85 17.04 14.48
CA ALA A 70 -9.49 16.07 13.45
C ALA A 70 -9.00 14.75 14.02
N LEU A 71 -8.18 14.79 15.07
CA LEU A 71 -7.48 13.64 15.64
C LEU A 71 -8.26 13.11 16.83
N ASN A 72 -8.62 11.84 16.75
CA ASN A 72 -9.34 11.16 17.83
C ASN A 72 -8.80 9.74 17.99
N PRO A 73 -8.83 9.15 19.19
CA PRO A 73 -8.62 7.72 19.33
C PRO A 73 -9.76 6.94 18.65
N VAL A 74 -9.47 5.73 18.18
CA VAL A 74 -10.45 4.86 17.50
C VAL A 74 -11.59 4.52 18.45
N SER A 75 -11.28 4.16 19.70
CA SER A 75 -12.28 3.73 20.65
C SER A 75 -12.75 4.85 21.58
N LYS A 76 -14.04 4.81 21.90
CA LYS A 76 -14.66 5.71 22.87
C LYS A 76 -14.09 5.55 24.31
N ALA A 77 -13.54 4.38 24.63
CA ALA A 77 -12.90 4.11 25.93
C ALA A 77 -11.71 5.05 26.17
N TYR A 78 -11.03 5.46 25.12
CA TYR A 78 -9.86 6.36 25.17
C TYR A 78 -10.17 7.81 24.83
N LYS A 79 -11.44 8.22 24.86
CA LYS A 79 -11.87 9.58 24.45
C LYS A 79 -11.21 10.71 25.27
N SER A 80 -10.74 10.43 26.46
CA SER A 80 -9.98 11.37 27.28
C SER A 80 -8.56 11.61 26.80
N LEU A 81 -8.04 10.75 25.91
CA LEU A 81 -6.69 10.87 25.36
C LEU A 81 -6.66 11.99 24.31
N PRO A 82 -5.72 12.95 24.42
CA PRO A 82 -5.54 13.95 23.38
C PRO A 82 -5.18 13.30 22.03
N GLY A 83 -5.80 13.74 20.93
CA GLY A 83 -5.56 13.15 19.61
C GLY A 83 -4.09 13.18 19.17
N LEU A 84 -3.31 14.19 19.60
CA LEU A 84 -1.88 14.24 19.34
C LEU A 84 -1.11 13.13 20.07
N VAL A 85 -1.51 12.81 21.29
CA VAL A 85 -0.90 11.69 22.05
C VAL A 85 -1.23 10.36 21.36
N SER A 86 -2.46 10.18 20.89
CA SER A 86 -2.86 9.02 20.07
C SER A 86 -2.00 8.91 18.81
N LEU A 87 -1.74 10.03 18.11
CA LEU A 87 -0.89 10.05 16.92
C LEU A 87 0.55 9.63 17.25
N LEU A 88 1.15 10.20 18.28
CA LEU A 88 2.51 9.87 18.70
C LEU A 88 2.60 8.41 19.17
N GLY A 89 1.61 7.94 19.91
CA GLY A 89 1.52 6.53 20.31
C GLY A 89 1.45 5.61 19.10
N THR A 90 0.60 5.91 18.13
CA THR A 90 0.49 5.15 16.87
C THR A 90 1.80 5.13 16.12
N TYR A 91 2.48 6.28 16.01
CA TYR A 91 3.79 6.36 15.39
C TYR A 91 4.83 5.47 16.08
N ILE A 92 4.92 5.56 17.42
CA ILE A 92 5.88 4.76 18.21
C ILE A 92 5.58 3.26 18.08
N PHE A 93 4.32 2.87 18.15
CA PHE A 93 3.90 1.48 17.98
C PHE A 93 4.28 0.94 16.60
N LEU A 94 3.94 1.66 15.53
CA LEU A 94 4.29 1.26 14.16
C LEU A 94 5.80 1.22 13.96
N LEU A 95 6.53 2.22 14.47
CA LEU A 95 7.99 2.24 14.41
C LEU A 95 8.58 1.01 15.10
N ALA A 96 8.09 0.63 16.28
CA ALA A 96 8.60 -0.50 17.04
C ALA A 96 8.40 -1.83 16.29
N ILE A 97 7.18 -2.10 15.80
CA ILE A 97 6.91 -3.35 15.07
C ILE A 97 7.67 -3.42 13.74
N LEU A 98 7.79 -2.29 13.02
CA LEU A 98 8.51 -2.24 11.76
C LEU A 98 10.03 -2.31 11.96
N LEU A 99 10.58 -1.77 13.05
CA LEU A 99 11.99 -1.96 13.40
C LEU A 99 12.29 -3.42 13.74
N ALA A 100 11.39 -4.12 14.44
CA ALA A 100 11.53 -5.55 14.66
C ALA A 100 11.56 -6.33 13.33
N GLY A 101 10.69 -5.96 12.39
CA GLY A 101 10.70 -6.51 11.03
C GLY A 101 11.96 -6.16 10.25
N ALA A 102 12.39 -4.90 10.27
CA ALA A 102 13.60 -4.45 9.59
C ALA A 102 14.86 -5.17 10.13
N LYS A 103 14.90 -5.46 11.43
CA LYS A 103 15.96 -6.28 12.03
C LYS A 103 15.96 -7.71 11.49
N ALA A 104 14.80 -8.32 11.33
CA ALA A 104 14.65 -9.65 10.75
C ALA A 104 15.12 -9.70 9.29
N LEU A 105 14.88 -8.63 8.54
CA LEU A 105 15.36 -8.44 7.15
C LEU A 105 16.82 -7.98 7.06
N ARG A 106 17.54 -7.86 8.18
CA ARG A 106 18.93 -7.37 8.27
C ARG A 106 19.14 -5.96 7.68
N ALA A 107 18.10 -5.12 7.68
CA ALA A 107 18.18 -3.73 7.24
C ALA A 107 18.92 -2.84 8.26
N ASN A 108 19.41 -1.69 7.80
CA ASN A 108 20.02 -0.71 8.69
C ASN A 108 18.96 0.00 9.54
N LEU A 109 18.84 -0.39 10.82
CA LEU A 109 17.80 0.07 11.73
C LEU A 109 17.79 1.59 11.92
N LYS A 110 18.97 2.23 12.01
CA LYS A 110 19.06 3.69 12.20
C LYS A 110 18.57 4.44 10.95
N SER A 111 18.99 3.98 9.78
CA SER A 111 18.56 4.55 8.50
C SER A 111 17.07 4.31 8.26
N PHE A 112 16.60 3.11 8.59
CA PHE A 112 15.18 2.75 8.51
C PHE A 112 14.32 3.62 9.43
N ALA A 113 14.68 3.75 10.72
CA ALA A 113 13.94 4.58 11.67
C ALA A 113 13.84 6.05 11.21
N LYS A 114 14.96 6.65 10.76
CA LYS A 114 14.98 8.00 10.23
C LYS A 114 14.08 8.14 8.99
N GLY A 115 14.22 7.20 8.06
CA GLY A 115 13.41 7.17 6.84
C GLY A 115 11.92 6.99 7.12
N PHE A 116 11.57 6.04 8.00
CA PHE A 116 10.17 5.80 8.38
C PHE A 116 9.53 7.01 9.07
N THR A 117 10.26 7.71 9.91
CA THR A 117 9.77 8.96 10.52
C THR A 117 9.35 9.96 9.44
N GLY A 118 10.18 10.18 8.43
CA GLY A 118 9.86 11.06 7.31
C GLY A 118 8.63 10.57 6.52
N VAL A 119 8.62 9.29 6.14
CA VAL A 119 7.50 8.69 5.40
C VAL A 119 6.19 8.82 6.19
N PHE A 120 6.21 8.46 7.49
CA PHE A 120 5.03 8.49 8.33
C PHE A 120 4.44 9.89 8.44
N PHE A 121 5.25 10.88 8.81
CA PHE A 121 4.73 12.24 9.04
C PHE A 121 4.31 12.93 7.74
N ILE A 122 5.02 12.72 6.63
CA ILE A 122 4.60 13.26 5.33
C ILE A 122 3.28 12.61 4.89
N SER A 123 3.18 11.30 4.94
CA SER A 123 1.95 10.58 4.57
C SER A 123 0.77 10.95 5.46
N TYR A 124 1.03 11.03 6.77
CA TYR A 124 -0.02 11.40 7.73
C TYR A 124 -0.48 12.85 7.54
N LEU A 125 0.43 13.77 7.25
CA LEU A 125 0.09 15.16 6.91
C LEU A 125 -0.80 15.23 5.66
N CYS A 126 -0.46 14.47 4.63
CA CYS A 126 -1.29 14.40 3.41
C CYS A 126 -2.69 13.85 3.71
N TRP A 127 -2.77 12.80 4.53
CA TRP A 127 -4.05 12.24 4.98
C TRP A 127 -4.85 13.23 5.81
N PHE A 128 -4.21 13.93 6.73
CA PHE A 128 -4.80 14.97 7.55
C PHE A 128 -5.37 16.10 6.70
N LEU A 129 -4.58 16.64 5.76
CA LEU A 129 -5.00 17.69 4.84
C LEU A 129 -6.13 17.21 3.91
N GLY A 130 -6.04 16.00 3.39
CA GLY A 130 -7.07 15.37 2.57
C GLY A 130 -8.40 15.15 3.31
N SER A 131 -8.36 15.08 4.65
CA SER A 131 -9.55 14.95 5.48
C SER A 131 -10.23 16.28 5.81
N TRP A 132 -9.75 17.39 5.24
CA TRP A 132 -10.41 18.69 5.42
C TRP A 132 -11.81 18.68 4.82
N ALA A 133 -12.80 19.21 5.58
CA ALA A 133 -14.21 19.05 5.25
C ALA A 133 -14.60 19.59 3.87
N TYR A 134 -14.00 20.69 3.44
CA TYR A 134 -14.24 21.26 2.09
C TYR A 134 -13.71 20.39 0.95
N ILE A 135 -12.82 19.47 1.24
CA ILE A 135 -12.31 18.49 0.26
C ILE A 135 -13.07 17.16 0.41
N ALA A 136 -13.16 16.64 1.64
CA ALA A 136 -13.54 15.26 1.90
C ALA A 136 -15.02 15.05 2.26
N ALA A 137 -15.79 16.08 2.62
CA ALA A 137 -17.13 15.85 3.13
C ALA A 137 -18.09 15.36 2.05
N THR A 138 -18.70 14.21 2.29
CA THR A 138 -19.85 13.69 1.54
C THR A 138 -21.10 14.55 1.82
N PRO A 139 -22.16 14.49 1.01
CA PRO A 139 -23.39 15.26 1.24
C PRO A 139 -23.92 15.16 2.66
N ASP A 140 -23.93 13.96 3.24
CA ASP A 140 -24.39 13.71 4.62
C ASP A 140 -23.50 14.41 5.65
N LYS A 141 -22.17 14.28 5.51
CA LYS A 141 -21.20 14.94 6.39
C LYS A 141 -21.24 16.45 6.22
N ARG A 142 -21.48 16.94 4.99
CA ARG A 142 -21.63 18.37 4.71
C ARG A 142 -22.83 18.96 5.46
N ALA A 143 -23.97 18.27 5.42
CA ALA A 143 -25.16 18.68 6.17
C ALA A 143 -24.90 18.69 7.69
N ALA A 144 -24.26 17.63 8.22
CA ALA A 144 -23.93 17.51 9.64
C ALA A 144 -22.93 18.60 10.10
N LEU A 145 -21.95 18.96 9.26
CA LEU A 145 -20.95 20.00 9.55
C LEU A 145 -21.42 21.42 9.22
N LYS A 146 -22.65 21.57 8.64
CA LYS A 146 -23.25 22.83 8.21
C LYS A 146 -22.37 23.69 7.30
N ILE A 147 -21.66 23.02 6.37
CA ILE A 147 -20.80 23.69 5.37
C ILE A 147 -21.54 23.83 4.03
N PRO A 148 -21.39 24.96 3.32
CA PRO A 148 -22.18 25.25 2.12
C PRO A 148 -21.76 24.41 0.91
N TRP A 149 -20.48 24.02 0.82
CA TRP A 149 -19.94 23.26 -0.30
C TRP A 149 -18.82 22.32 0.12
N SER A 150 -18.54 21.31 -0.71
CA SER A 150 -17.39 20.42 -0.61
C SER A 150 -17.11 19.82 -1.98
N LEU A 151 -15.86 19.45 -2.24
CA LEU A 151 -15.47 18.73 -3.45
C LEU A 151 -15.95 17.27 -3.48
N ASN A 152 -16.38 16.72 -2.34
CA ASN A 152 -16.87 15.36 -2.18
C ASN A 152 -15.86 14.27 -2.64
N LEU A 153 -14.56 14.54 -2.47
CA LEU A 153 -13.50 13.61 -2.85
C LEU A 153 -13.26 12.52 -1.80
N THR A 154 -14.01 12.54 -0.71
CA THR A 154 -13.81 11.66 0.45
C THR A 154 -12.39 11.79 1.05
N ASN A 155 -12.05 10.96 2.04
CA ASN A 155 -10.69 10.96 2.61
C ASN A 155 -9.63 10.45 1.61
N GLU A 156 -10.06 9.88 0.47
CA GLU A 156 -9.18 9.39 -0.59
C GLU A 156 -8.36 10.51 -1.25
N SER A 157 -8.81 11.76 -1.15
CA SER A 157 -8.02 12.94 -1.53
C SER A 157 -6.64 12.98 -0.84
N GLY A 158 -6.51 12.38 0.34
CA GLY A 158 -5.23 12.22 1.03
C GLY A 158 -4.21 11.43 0.22
N PHE A 159 -4.65 10.44 -0.57
CA PHE A 159 -3.77 9.67 -1.45
C PHE A 159 -3.28 10.51 -2.63
N ILE A 160 -4.12 11.40 -3.17
CA ILE A 160 -3.73 12.34 -4.23
C ILE A 160 -2.65 13.29 -3.70
N LEU A 161 -2.87 13.85 -2.51
CA LEU A 161 -1.88 14.72 -1.86
C LEU A 161 -0.58 13.98 -1.57
N ALA A 162 -0.65 12.71 -1.12
CA ALA A 162 0.53 11.89 -0.88
C ALA A 162 1.30 11.59 -2.17
N LEU A 163 0.61 11.34 -3.29
CA LEU A 163 1.23 11.20 -4.61
C LEU A 163 1.98 12.46 -5.01
N LEU A 164 1.34 13.63 -4.90
CA LEU A 164 1.96 14.92 -5.21
C LEU A 164 3.17 15.18 -4.31
N ALA A 165 3.05 14.93 -3.00
CA ALA A 165 4.15 15.05 -2.06
C ALA A 165 5.33 14.13 -2.43
N GLY A 166 5.03 12.88 -2.81
CA GLY A 166 6.04 11.92 -3.27
C GLY A 166 6.76 12.39 -4.53
N LEU A 167 6.02 12.94 -5.50
CA LEU A 167 6.60 13.53 -6.72
C LEU A 167 7.49 14.73 -6.39
N ILE A 168 7.06 15.60 -5.49
CA ILE A 168 7.86 16.77 -5.07
C ILE A 168 9.13 16.31 -4.37
N VAL A 169 9.04 15.39 -3.41
CA VAL A 169 10.20 14.88 -2.67
C VAL A 169 11.17 14.17 -3.61
N GLY A 170 10.66 13.33 -4.52
CA GLY A 170 11.49 12.56 -5.42
C GLY A 170 12.24 13.40 -6.46
N ASN A 171 11.61 14.47 -6.97
CA ASN A 171 12.21 15.28 -8.04
C ASN A 171 12.97 16.51 -7.53
N PHE A 172 12.49 17.16 -6.47
CA PHE A 172 13.03 18.43 -6.00
C PHE A 172 13.86 18.33 -4.73
N LEU A 173 13.71 17.24 -3.95
CA LEU A 173 14.38 17.05 -2.66
C LEU A 173 15.19 15.74 -2.59
N PRO A 174 16.20 15.55 -3.47
CA PRO A 174 16.92 14.26 -3.58
C PRO A 174 17.63 13.85 -2.28
N GLY A 175 18.07 14.82 -1.45
CA GLY A 175 18.64 14.55 -0.15
C GLY A 175 17.65 13.91 0.83
N VAL A 176 16.41 14.40 0.82
CA VAL A 176 15.30 13.83 1.64
C VAL A 176 14.93 12.45 1.11
N ALA A 177 14.72 12.31 -0.20
CA ALA A 177 14.44 11.04 -0.84
C ALA A 177 15.49 9.97 -0.50
N LYS A 178 16.78 10.31 -0.58
CA LYS A 178 17.89 9.43 -0.20
C LYS A 178 17.83 8.99 1.27
N SER A 179 17.49 9.91 2.18
CA SER A 179 17.38 9.60 3.61
C SER A 179 16.21 8.68 3.94
N MET A 180 15.19 8.64 3.09
CA MET A 180 13.97 7.83 3.27
C MET A 180 14.06 6.47 2.58
N LYS A 181 15.04 6.23 1.71
CA LYS A 181 15.16 5.07 0.83
C LYS A 181 14.99 3.72 1.55
N GLU A 182 15.61 3.55 2.72
CA GLU A 182 15.52 2.30 3.48
C GLU A 182 14.10 1.97 3.98
N ALA A 183 13.27 2.99 4.16
CA ALA A 183 11.89 2.86 4.63
C ALA A 183 10.86 2.90 3.50
N ILE A 184 11.26 3.17 2.25
CA ILE A 184 10.36 3.12 1.11
C ILE A 184 10.17 1.66 0.70
N ARG A 185 9.27 0.96 1.41
CA ARG A 185 8.90 -0.44 1.18
C ARG A 185 7.39 -0.55 0.98
N PRO A 186 6.86 -0.06 -0.16
CA PRO A 186 5.42 0.03 -0.38
C PRO A 186 4.74 -1.33 -0.30
N GLU A 187 5.37 -2.39 -0.79
CA GLU A 187 4.81 -3.73 -0.75
C GLU A 187 4.63 -4.26 0.66
N LEU A 188 5.63 -4.08 1.52
CA LEU A 188 5.53 -4.48 2.92
C LEU A 188 4.34 -3.80 3.60
N TYR A 189 4.16 -2.49 3.41
CA TYR A 189 3.08 -1.73 4.03
C TYR A 189 1.71 -2.12 3.48
N ILE A 190 1.58 -2.21 2.15
CA ILE A 190 0.32 -2.57 1.49
C ILE A 190 -0.09 -4.00 1.86
N LYS A 191 0.83 -4.97 1.77
CA LYS A 191 0.54 -6.37 2.10
C LYS A 191 0.14 -6.53 3.57
N THR A 192 0.83 -5.84 4.49
CA THR A 192 0.45 -5.81 5.91
C THR A 192 -0.96 -5.25 6.11
N ALA A 193 -1.29 -4.14 5.47
CA ALA A 193 -2.61 -3.53 5.55
C ALA A 193 -3.70 -4.44 4.98
N ILE A 194 -3.43 -5.14 3.86
CA ILE A 194 -4.37 -6.10 3.25
C ILE A 194 -4.64 -7.28 4.19
N VAL A 195 -3.63 -7.81 4.89
CA VAL A 195 -3.82 -8.89 5.87
C VAL A 195 -4.73 -8.43 7.02
N ILE A 196 -4.51 -7.23 7.55
CA ILE A 196 -5.37 -6.66 8.61
C ILE A 196 -6.81 -6.47 8.09
N LEU A 197 -6.96 -5.91 6.89
CA LEU A 197 -8.26 -5.71 6.25
C LEU A 197 -9.00 -7.04 6.01
N GLY A 198 -8.28 -8.06 5.56
CA GLY A 198 -8.83 -9.40 5.36
C GLY A 198 -9.39 -10.01 6.65
N GLY A 199 -8.68 -9.83 7.76
CA GLY A 199 -9.16 -10.21 9.09
C GLY A 199 -10.44 -9.47 9.49
N PHE A 200 -10.47 -8.16 9.30
CA PHE A 200 -11.66 -7.33 9.57
C PHE A 200 -12.87 -7.77 8.73
N LEU A 201 -12.68 -7.98 7.42
CA LEU A 201 -13.74 -8.45 6.52
C LEU A 201 -14.23 -9.84 6.91
N GLY A 202 -13.34 -10.73 7.38
CA GLY A 202 -13.70 -12.05 7.87
C GLY A 202 -14.64 -11.99 9.08
N ILE A 203 -14.35 -11.13 10.06
CA ILE A 203 -15.21 -10.91 11.22
C ILE A 203 -16.56 -10.33 10.78
N ALA A 204 -16.57 -9.29 9.96
CA ALA A 204 -17.80 -8.69 9.45
C ALA A 204 -18.68 -9.69 8.67
N ALA A 205 -18.07 -10.61 7.93
CA ALA A 205 -18.78 -11.69 7.23
C ALA A 205 -19.39 -12.71 8.20
N LEU A 206 -18.73 -13.02 9.32
CA LEU A 206 -19.26 -13.90 10.36
C LEU A 206 -20.50 -13.31 11.06
N GLU A 207 -20.49 -12.01 11.30
CA GLU A 207 -21.64 -11.31 11.90
C GLU A 207 -22.86 -11.28 10.99
N GLN A 208 -22.65 -11.27 9.67
CA GLN A 208 -23.71 -11.19 8.66
C GLN A 208 -23.77 -12.45 7.77
N ARG A 209 -23.93 -13.62 8.38
CA ARG A 209 -23.91 -14.93 7.68
C ARG A 209 -24.84 -15.00 6.46
N ALA A 210 -26.00 -14.39 6.50
CA ALA A 210 -26.94 -14.36 5.38
C ALA A 210 -26.38 -13.60 4.15
N LEU A 211 -25.55 -12.59 4.37
CA LEU A 211 -24.90 -11.82 3.30
C LEU A 211 -23.57 -12.43 2.86
N ALA A 212 -22.92 -13.23 3.72
CA ALA A 212 -21.60 -13.80 3.46
C ALA A 212 -21.59 -14.63 2.15
N THR A 213 -22.57 -15.49 1.94
CA THR A 213 -22.70 -16.30 0.71
C THR A 213 -22.83 -15.42 -0.53
N SER A 214 -23.65 -14.36 -0.46
CA SER A 214 -23.83 -13.41 -1.57
C SER A 214 -22.55 -12.63 -1.86
N VAL A 215 -21.81 -12.22 -0.82
CA VAL A 215 -20.53 -11.51 -0.95
C VAL A 215 -19.47 -12.42 -1.57
N ILE A 216 -19.38 -13.68 -1.11
CA ILE A 216 -18.43 -14.66 -1.66
C ILE A 216 -18.74 -14.92 -3.14
N PHE A 217 -20.03 -15.14 -3.47
CA PHE A 217 -20.43 -15.38 -4.86
C PHE A 217 -20.12 -14.18 -5.77
N ARG A 218 -20.47 -12.96 -5.35
CA ARG A 218 -20.14 -11.74 -6.09
C ARG A 218 -18.63 -11.51 -6.22
N GLY A 219 -17.87 -11.78 -5.16
CA GLY A 219 -16.42 -11.73 -5.19
C GLY A 219 -15.82 -12.73 -6.18
N ALA A 220 -16.31 -13.98 -6.20
CA ALA A 220 -15.89 -14.98 -7.16
C ALA A 220 -16.21 -14.56 -8.61
N CYS A 221 -17.40 -14.03 -8.86
CA CYS A 221 -17.75 -13.48 -10.18
C CYS A 221 -16.83 -12.33 -10.59
N ALA A 222 -16.52 -11.41 -9.69
CA ALA A 222 -15.59 -10.30 -9.97
C ALA A 222 -14.18 -10.79 -10.29
N ILE A 223 -13.69 -11.83 -9.62
CA ILE A 223 -12.40 -12.46 -9.93
C ILE A 223 -12.41 -13.07 -11.34
N VAL A 224 -13.46 -13.84 -11.66
CA VAL A 224 -13.63 -14.43 -13.00
C VAL A 224 -13.65 -13.33 -14.07
N GLU A 225 -14.41 -12.25 -13.84
CA GLU A 225 -14.48 -11.10 -14.75
C GLU A 225 -13.12 -10.44 -14.94
N ALA A 226 -12.39 -10.18 -13.86
CA ALA A 226 -11.07 -9.55 -13.90
C ALA A 226 -10.05 -10.37 -14.71
N TYR A 227 -9.98 -11.68 -14.44
CA TYR A 227 -8.95 -12.54 -15.05
C TYR A 227 -9.33 -13.09 -16.42
N LEU A 228 -10.60 -13.40 -16.67
CA LEU A 228 -11.02 -14.03 -17.93
C LEU A 228 -11.58 -13.02 -18.95
N ILE A 229 -11.97 -11.84 -18.53
CA ILE A 229 -12.54 -10.82 -19.42
C ILE A 229 -11.60 -9.61 -19.52
N TYR A 230 -11.36 -8.90 -18.43
CA TYR A 230 -10.60 -7.65 -18.50
C TYR A 230 -9.13 -7.87 -18.86
N TRP A 231 -8.46 -8.84 -18.22
CA TRP A 231 -7.04 -9.09 -18.50
C TRP A 231 -6.78 -9.44 -19.97
N PRO A 232 -7.48 -10.41 -20.59
CA PRO A 232 -7.29 -10.73 -21.99
C PRO A 232 -7.64 -9.58 -22.94
N ILE A 233 -8.70 -8.81 -22.64
CA ILE A 233 -9.09 -7.65 -23.46
C ILE A 233 -7.98 -6.60 -23.44
N VAL A 234 -7.51 -6.20 -22.24
CA VAL A 234 -6.43 -5.20 -22.11
C VAL A 234 -5.15 -5.69 -22.78
N TYR A 235 -4.79 -6.97 -22.60
CA TYR A 235 -3.63 -7.56 -23.22
C TYR A 235 -3.74 -7.54 -24.76
N PHE A 236 -4.89 -7.98 -25.29
CA PHE A 236 -5.13 -7.98 -26.75
C PHE A 236 -5.11 -6.57 -27.33
N VAL A 237 -5.78 -5.61 -26.72
CA VAL A 237 -5.81 -4.21 -27.17
C VAL A 237 -4.41 -3.62 -27.13
N SER A 238 -3.65 -3.81 -26.06
CA SER A 238 -2.28 -3.32 -25.93
C SER A 238 -1.36 -3.90 -27.00
N ARG A 239 -1.52 -5.17 -27.31
CA ARG A 239 -0.73 -5.85 -28.35
C ARG A 239 -1.14 -5.47 -29.76
N ARG A 240 -2.46 -5.41 -30.04
CA ARG A 240 -3.00 -5.27 -31.38
C ARG A 240 -3.10 -3.82 -31.87
N TYR A 241 -3.54 -2.93 -30.97
CA TYR A 241 -3.80 -1.53 -31.35
C TYR A 241 -2.65 -0.60 -30.98
N PHE A 242 -2.02 -0.82 -29.82
CA PHE A 242 -0.92 0.03 -29.37
C PHE A 242 0.48 -0.53 -29.70
N GLY A 243 0.58 -1.77 -30.23
CA GLY A 243 1.83 -2.34 -30.67
C GLY A 243 2.83 -2.64 -29.54
N PHE A 244 2.39 -2.70 -28.29
CA PHE A 244 3.28 -2.97 -27.16
C PHE A 244 3.90 -4.36 -27.24
N SER A 245 5.15 -4.51 -26.78
CA SER A 245 5.80 -5.81 -26.64
C SER A 245 5.08 -6.67 -25.60
N ARG A 246 5.38 -7.97 -25.53
CA ARG A 246 4.77 -8.86 -24.53
C ARG A 246 5.14 -8.44 -23.11
N GLU A 247 6.38 -8.03 -22.93
CA GLU A 247 6.97 -7.60 -21.66
C GLU A 247 6.30 -6.33 -21.11
N TRP A 248 5.70 -5.49 -21.97
CA TRP A 248 4.92 -4.31 -21.57
C TRP A 248 3.42 -4.58 -21.47
N ALA A 249 2.89 -5.40 -22.36
CA ALA A 249 1.45 -5.66 -22.41
C ALA A 249 0.97 -6.49 -21.21
N ALA A 250 1.76 -7.46 -20.72
CA ALA A 250 1.38 -8.31 -19.59
C ALA A 250 1.32 -7.54 -18.27
N PRO A 251 2.37 -6.76 -17.86
CA PRO A 251 2.30 -5.92 -16.67
C PRO A 251 1.15 -4.91 -16.73
N LEU A 252 0.93 -4.28 -17.88
CA LEU A 252 -0.14 -3.32 -18.07
C LEU A 252 -1.53 -3.97 -17.89
N ALA A 253 -1.74 -5.15 -18.50
CA ALA A 253 -2.99 -5.89 -18.34
C ALA A 253 -3.22 -6.31 -16.89
N SER A 254 -2.17 -6.78 -16.20
CA SER A 254 -2.24 -7.17 -14.79
C SER A 254 -2.50 -5.97 -13.88
N GLY A 255 -1.84 -4.83 -14.15
CA GLY A 255 -2.02 -3.60 -13.40
C GLY A 255 -3.44 -3.06 -13.51
N ILE A 256 -4.05 -3.07 -14.69
CA ILE A 256 -5.40 -2.57 -14.91
C ILE A 256 -6.47 -3.52 -14.35
N SER A 257 -6.26 -4.84 -14.47
CA SER A 257 -7.29 -5.84 -14.18
C SER A 257 -7.29 -6.34 -12.74
N ILE A 258 -6.14 -6.29 -12.04
CA ILE A 258 -6.00 -6.91 -10.72
C ILE A 258 -5.83 -5.86 -9.62
N CYS A 259 -4.65 -5.26 -9.52
CA CYS A 259 -4.32 -4.43 -8.36
C CYS A 259 -3.35 -3.27 -8.66
N GLY A 260 -3.34 -2.74 -9.88
CA GLY A 260 -2.51 -1.61 -10.24
C GLY A 260 -1.01 -1.91 -10.06
N VAL A 261 -0.38 -1.23 -9.11
CA VAL A 261 1.09 -1.20 -8.97
C VAL A 261 1.68 -2.55 -8.58
N SER A 262 1.09 -3.28 -7.65
CA SER A 262 1.68 -4.54 -7.15
C SER A 262 1.82 -5.60 -8.25
N ALA A 263 0.83 -5.73 -9.12
CA ALA A 263 0.90 -6.67 -10.23
C ALA A 263 1.91 -6.24 -11.30
N ALA A 264 2.08 -4.93 -11.51
CA ALA A 264 3.00 -4.40 -12.51
C ALA A 264 4.48 -4.51 -12.12
N ILE A 265 4.80 -4.56 -10.83
CA ILE A 265 6.19 -4.64 -10.33
C ILE A 265 6.75 -6.07 -10.42
N HIS A 266 5.90 -7.10 -10.42
CA HIS A 266 6.32 -8.52 -10.41
C HIS A 266 6.57 -9.12 -11.81
N PHE A 267 6.41 -8.35 -12.86
CA PHE A 267 6.73 -8.72 -14.24
C PHE A 267 7.99 -8.01 -14.75
#